data_5522cd62f932b894b0ab9adae9a691d9
#
_entry.id   5522cd62f932b894b0ab9adae9a691d9
#
_cell.length_a   1.000
_cell.length_b   1.000
_cell.length_c   1.000
_cell.angle_alpha   90.00
_cell.angle_beta   90.00
_cell.angle_gamma   90.00
#
_symmetry.space_group_name_H-M   'P 1'
#
loop_
_entity.id
_entity.type
_entity.pdbx_description
1 polymer ?
#
loop_
_entity_poly.entity_id
_entity_poly.type
_entity_poly.pdbx_seq_one_letter_code
_entity_poly.pdbx_strand_id
1 'polypeptide(L)'
;MSSTQRLYSLDILRGITVAGMILVNNGWGESFEMLGHSAWNGMTPCDLVFPFFLFIMGISCYLSLVKSAFQPTVPVIRRIVKRTVLLFAIGLLINWFENAIWGDVLCFDHLRLWAVLQRIALCYGIVSLYALFCPHRYTIPTVVVLLAVYAAILLLGHGYVEDASVNVLAQVDLQLFGADHLYHKSAVDPEGLLGTISSVAHVLLGFYCGMLIRQRETVEQKVIALFVVGALCVIGGYLLSYGLPLNKRIWSPSYVLMTCGLAALLQALLMCAIDLYTQQSTRFTQSLRTFFHVFGVNALALYVSSELLAILLGYLGVSASVYEAIHTVIAPLKWASLAYALYFVLLNFGIGYVLYRKKIYIKL
;
A
#
# COMPACT_ATOMS: atom_id res chain seq x y z
N MET A 1 33.77 0.19 -0.92
CA MET A 1 32.37 -0.28 -0.89
C MET A 1 31.75 0.18 0.42
N SER A 2 31.04 1.33 0.43
CA SER A 2 30.37 1.86 1.61
C SER A 2 29.31 0.85 2.06
N SER A 3 29.33 0.45 3.33
CA SER A 3 28.30 -0.36 3.98
C SER A 3 26.94 0.22 3.65
N THR A 4 26.00 -0.59 3.21
CA THR A 4 24.63 -0.19 2.89
C THR A 4 23.99 0.28 4.20
N GLN A 5 24.14 1.57 4.53
CA GLN A 5 23.55 2.15 5.71
C GLN A 5 22.02 2.00 5.57
N ARG A 6 21.41 1.35 6.54
CA ARG A 6 19.96 1.13 6.56
C ARG A 6 19.27 2.48 6.63
N LEU A 7 18.37 2.76 5.68
CA LEU A 7 17.59 4.00 5.67
C LEU A 7 16.50 3.91 6.74
N TYR A 8 16.75 4.59 7.86
CA TYR A 8 15.83 4.56 9.00
C TYR A 8 14.51 5.27 8.68
N SER A 9 14.57 6.36 7.92
CA SER A 9 13.41 7.09 7.41
C SER A 9 12.46 6.21 6.58
N LEU A 10 12.98 5.29 5.77
CA LEU A 10 12.16 4.38 4.97
C LEU A 10 11.40 3.36 5.85
N ASP A 11 12.03 2.86 6.90
CA ASP A 11 11.35 1.96 7.84
C ASP A 11 10.25 2.73 8.61
N ILE A 12 10.48 4.00 8.94
CA ILE A 12 9.47 4.85 9.60
C ILE A 12 8.33 5.15 8.63
N LEU A 13 8.60 5.51 7.37
CA LEU A 13 7.54 5.74 6.39
C LEU A 13 6.66 4.48 6.23
N ARG A 14 7.30 3.31 6.15
CA ARG A 14 6.56 2.04 6.10
C ARG A 14 5.70 1.84 7.35
N GLY A 15 6.21 2.19 8.51
CA GLY A 15 5.49 2.12 9.79
C GLY A 15 4.30 3.08 9.85
N ILE A 16 4.46 4.31 9.40
CA ILE A 16 3.37 5.29 9.27
C ILE A 16 2.28 4.73 8.35
N THR A 17 2.69 4.16 7.23
CA THR A 17 1.77 3.59 6.24
C THR A 17 0.97 2.41 6.82
N VAL A 18 1.64 1.46 7.50
CA VAL A 18 0.94 0.31 8.10
C VAL A 18 0.04 0.73 9.27
N ALA A 19 0.51 1.61 10.15
CA ALA A 19 -0.33 2.15 11.21
C ALA A 19 -1.55 2.91 10.64
N GLY A 20 -1.34 3.67 9.57
CA GLY A 20 -2.41 4.33 8.81
C GLY A 20 -3.41 3.34 8.20
N MET A 21 -2.93 2.22 7.59
CA MET A 21 -3.83 1.17 7.07
C MET A 21 -4.70 0.57 8.17
N ILE A 22 -4.09 0.25 9.32
CA ILE A 22 -4.82 -0.29 10.46
C ILE A 22 -5.86 0.72 10.97
N LEU A 23 -5.50 2.00 11.02
CA LEU A 23 -6.40 3.07 11.47
C LEU A 23 -7.63 3.21 10.56
N VAL A 24 -7.43 3.29 9.25
CA VAL A 24 -8.52 3.57 8.30
C VAL A 24 -9.38 2.34 8.00
N ASN A 25 -8.83 1.13 8.12
CA ASN A 25 -9.57 -0.12 7.88
C ASN A 25 -10.43 -0.54 9.08
N ASN A 26 -10.13 -0.04 10.28
CA ASN A 26 -10.75 -0.53 11.52
C ASN A 26 -11.60 0.54 12.25
N GLY A 27 -12.16 1.52 11.52
CA GLY A 27 -13.21 2.37 12.06
C GLY A 27 -14.48 1.57 12.34
N TRP A 28 -15.22 1.87 13.43
CA TRP A 28 -16.49 1.24 13.76
C TRP A 28 -17.58 2.31 13.83
N GLY A 29 -18.72 2.06 13.18
CA GLY A 29 -19.81 3.04 13.12
C GLY A 29 -19.51 4.19 12.15
N GLU A 30 -19.97 5.40 12.48
CA GLU A 30 -19.80 6.59 11.65
C GLU A 30 -18.39 7.17 11.79
N SER A 31 -17.67 7.34 10.68
CA SER A 31 -16.30 7.87 10.67
C SER A 31 -16.24 9.30 10.11
N PHE A 32 -15.12 10.00 10.35
CA PHE A 32 -14.81 11.23 9.64
C PHE A 32 -14.59 10.97 8.16
N GLU A 33 -15.04 11.86 7.29
CA GLU A 33 -14.91 11.74 5.83
C GLU A 33 -13.46 11.54 5.38
N MET A 34 -12.51 12.19 6.06
CA MET A 34 -11.07 12.04 5.75
C MET A 34 -10.52 10.63 6.02
N LEU A 35 -11.19 9.83 6.85
CA LEU A 35 -10.84 8.44 7.16
C LEU A 35 -11.62 7.44 6.30
N GLY A 36 -12.58 7.91 5.52
CA GLY A 36 -13.31 7.13 4.52
C GLY A 36 -12.69 7.26 3.13
N HIS A 37 -12.97 6.31 2.26
CA HIS A 37 -12.60 6.40 0.86
C HIS A 37 -13.49 7.41 0.12
N SER A 38 -12.93 8.08 -0.91
CA SER A 38 -13.76 8.88 -1.80
C SER A 38 -14.80 7.98 -2.50
N ALA A 39 -16.00 8.53 -2.71
CA ALA A 39 -17.10 7.75 -3.28
C ALA A 39 -16.74 7.19 -4.66
N TRP A 40 -16.31 8.04 -5.59
CA TRP A 40 -15.84 7.67 -6.91
C TRP A 40 -14.64 8.51 -7.31
N ASN A 41 -14.83 9.70 -7.87
CA ASN A 41 -13.75 10.62 -8.20
C ASN A 41 -13.32 11.43 -6.98
N GLY A 42 -12.03 11.75 -6.91
CA GLY A 42 -11.43 12.46 -5.80
C GLY A 42 -10.41 11.60 -5.04
N MET A 43 -9.92 12.14 -3.95
CA MET A 43 -8.92 11.50 -3.11
C MET A 43 -9.03 12.05 -1.68
N THR A 44 -9.13 11.16 -0.71
CA THR A 44 -9.07 11.47 0.72
C THR A 44 -7.71 11.08 1.31
N PRO A 45 -7.35 11.50 2.51
CA PRO A 45 -6.16 10.99 3.20
C PRO A 45 -6.15 9.47 3.37
N CYS A 46 -7.32 8.84 3.55
CA CYS A 46 -7.45 7.39 3.58
C CYS A 46 -6.96 6.72 2.28
N ASP A 47 -7.19 7.38 1.14
CA ASP A 47 -6.79 6.87 -0.17
C ASP A 47 -5.28 6.93 -0.44
N LEU A 48 -4.49 7.57 0.43
CA LEU A 48 -3.03 7.64 0.28
C LEU A 48 -2.31 6.41 0.83
N VAL A 49 -2.92 5.67 1.74
CA VAL A 49 -2.22 4.67 2.55
C VAL A 49 -1.75 3.49 1.70
N PHE A 50 -2.63 2.88 0.93
CA PHE A 50 -2.27 1.75 0.08
C PHE A 50 -1.28 2.11 -1.05
N PRO A 51 -1.46 3.21 -1.81
CA PRO A 51 -0.46 3.64 -2.79
C PRO A 51 0.92 3.93 -2.17
N PHE A 52 0.97 4.53 -1.00
CA PHE A 52 2.24 4.74 -0.31
C PHE A 52 2.96 3.42 -0.02
N PHE A 53 2.22 2.38 0.35
CA PHE A 53 2.79 1.05 0.56
C PHE A 53 3.38 0.48 -0.73
N LEU A 54 2.68 0.60 -1.87
CA LEU A 54 3.19 0.18 -3.18
C LEU A 54 4.45 0.97 -3.60
N PHE A 55 4.48 2.27 -3.35
CA PHE A 55 5.65 3.10 -3.62
C PHE A 55 6.86 2.66 -2.79
N ILE A 56 6.68 2.45 -1.47
CA ILE A 56 7.72 1.95 -0.56
C ILE A 56 8.20 0.55 -0.97
N MET A 57 7.29 -0.29 -1.44
CA MET A 57 7.63 -1.61 -1.97
C MET A 57 8.56 -1.49 -3.19
N GLY A 58 8.31 -0.54 -4.09
CA GLY A 58 9.17 -0.24 -5.23
C GLY A 58 10.59 0.15 -4.81
N ILE A 59 10.73 1.10 -3.88
CA ILE A 59 12.04 1.47 -3.29
C ILE A 59 12.73 0.24 -2.69
N SER A 60 12.01 -0.54 -1.91
CA SER A 60 12.53 -1.72 -1.22
C SER A 60 12.95 -2.82 -2.20
N CYS A 61 12.24 -2.98 -3.31
CA CYS A 61 12.56 -3.91 -4.39
C CYS A 61 13.93 -3.55 -5.00
N TYR A 62 14.14 -2.29 -5.39
CA TYR A 62 15.43 -1.83 -5.90
C TYR A 62 16.57 -2.11 -4.90
N LEU A 63 16.43 -1.63 -3.65
CA LEU A 63 17.45 -1.78 -2.62
C LEU A 63 17.78 -3.26 -2.26
N SER A 64 16.79 -4.14 -2.41
CA SER A 64 16.98 -5.58 -2.20
C SER A 64 17.76 -6.22 -3.35
N LEU A 65 17.40 -5.92 -4.60
CA LEU A 65 17.98 -6.53 -5.79
C LEU A 65 19.39 -6.02 -6.12
N VAL A 66 19.73 -4.79 -5.70
CA VAL A 66 21.12 -4.28 -5.77
C VAL A 66 22.11 -5.24 -5.09
N LYS A 67 21.72 -5.94 -4.03
CA LYS A 67 22.59 -6.90 -3.32
C LYS A 67 22.99 -8.11 -4.18
N SER A 68 22.17 -8.47 -5.14
CA SER A 68 22.43 -9.51 -6.14
C SER A 68 22.97 -8.95 -7.46
N ALA A 69 23.33 -7.65 -7.50
CA ALA A 69 23.75 -6.95 -8.71
C ALA A 69 22.75 -7.13 -9.88
N PHE A 70 21.47 -7.31 -9.59
CA PHE A 70 20.39 -7.57 -10.57
C PHE A 70 20.67 -8.80 -11.47
N GLN A 71 21.48 -9.75 -11.02
CA GLN A 71 21.76 -10.95 -11.80
C GLN A 71 20.57 -11.91 -11.77
N PRO A 72 20.04 -12.37 -12.92
CA PRO A 72 18.91 -13.29 -13.02
C PRO A 72 19.33 -14.74 -12.70
N THR A 73 19.87 -14.97 -11.51
CA THR A 73 20.26 -16.30 -11.05
C THR A 73 19.04 -17.08 -10.55
N VAL A 74 19.10 -18.42 -10.67
CA VAL A 74 18.01 -19.31 -10.20
C VAL A 74 17.62 -19.03 -8.74
N PRO A 75 18.54 -18.85 -7.77
CA PRO A 75 18.17 -18.52 -6.41
C PRO A 75 17.43 -17.19 -6.27
N VAL A 76 17.79 -16.18 -7.05
CA VAL A 76 17.11 -14.86 -7.03
C VAL A 76 15.70 -14.99 -7.59
N ILE A 77 15.54 -15.62 -8.75
CA ILE A 77 14.23 -15.85 -9.40
C ILE A 77 13.35 -16.69 -8.47
N ARG A 78 13.87 -17.80 -7.92
CA ARG A 78 13.11 -18.64 -6.97
C ARG A 78 12.61 -17.85 -5.76
N ARG A 79 13.44 -16.94 -5.22
CA ARG A 79 13.04 -16.07 -4.09
C ARG A 79 11.91 -15.12 -4.49
N ILE A 80 11.98 -14.51 -5.68
CA ILE A 80 10.93 -13.62 -6.19
C ILE A 80 9.63 -14.40 -6.35
N VAL A 81 9.66 -15.52 -7.07
CA VAL A 81 8.47 -16.37 -7.30
C VAL A 81 7.88 -16.84 -5.98
N LYS A 82 8.72 -17.40 -5.09
CA LYS A 82 8.26 -17.85 -3.76
C LYS A 82 7.55 -16.73 -3.00
N ARG A 83 8.12 -15.52 -2.97
CA ARG A 83 7.52 -14.39 -2.27
C ARG A 83 6.23 -13.94 -2.91
N THR A 84 6.16 -13.88 -4.25
CA THR A 84 4.94 -13.56 -4.99
C THR A 84 3.82 -14.55 -4.67
N VAL A 85 4.10 -15.85 -4.77
CA VAL A 85 3.11 -16.91 -4.49
C VAL A 85 2.67 -16.89 -3.03
N LEU A 86 3.58 -16.71 -2.08
CA LEU A 86 3.24 -16.66 -0.65
C LEU A 86 2.37 -15.45 -0.32
N LEU A 87 2.69 -14.26 -0.86
CA LEU A 87 1.86 -13.05 -0.66
C LEU A 87 0.46 -13.24 -1.23
N PHE A 88 0.35 -13.81 -2.42
CA PHE A 88 -0.94 -14.09 -3.05
C PHE A 88 -1.75 -15.11 -2.23
N ALA A 89 -1.11 -16.18 -1.80
CA ALA A 89 -1.75 -17.22 -0.99
C ALA A 89 -2.20 -16.70 0.38
N ILE A 90 -1.41 -15.84 1.05
CA ILE A 90 -1.81 -15.21 2.32
C ILE A 90 -3.05 -14.35 2.12
N GLY A 91 -3.13 -13.59 1.01
CA GLY A 91 -4.32 -12.81 0.69
C GLY A 91 -5.57 -13.69 0.48
N LEU A 92 -5.45 -14.81 -0.23
CA LEU A 92 -6.54 -15.78 -0.38
C LEU A 92 -6.94 -16.41 0.96
N LEU A 93 -5.97 -16.73 1.81
CA LEU A 93 -6.22 -17.30 3.14
C LEU A 93 -6.98 -16.33 4.05
N ILE A 94 -6.71 -15.02 3.96
CA ILE A 94 -7.48 -14.01 4.73
C ILE A 94 -8.92 -14.00 4.24
N ASN A 95 -9.15 -13.93 2.93
CA ASN A 95 -10.50 -13.93 2.35
C ASN A 95 -11.26 -15.23 2.68
N TRP A 96 -10.58 -16.37 2.63
CA TRP A 96 -11.15 -17.65 3.04
C TRP A 96 -11.47 -17.67 4.54
N PHE A 97 -10.59 -17.16 5.39
CA PHE A 97 -10.79 -17.12 6.84
C PHE A 97 -12.00 -16.26 7.23
N GLU A 98 -12.23 -15.14 6.52
CA GLU A 98 -13.40 -14.30 6.72
C GLU A 98 -14.70 -15.09 6.51
N ASN A 99 -14.81 -15.85 5.41
CA ASN A 99 -16.00 -16.68 5.15
C ASN A 99 -16.09 -17.89 6.10
N ALA A 100 -14.97 -18.58 6.31
CA ALA A 100 -14.93 -19.80 7.11
C ALA A 100 -15.33 -19.59 8.58
N ILE A 101 -14.99 -18.44 9.19
CA ILE A 101 -15.35 -18.15 10.58
C ILE A 101 -16.86 -17.94 10.76
N TRP A 102 -17.57 -17.52 9.70
CA TRP A 102 -19.04 -17.43 9.68
C TRP A 102 -19.75 -18.73 9.31
N GLY A 103 -19.00 -19.84 9.23
CA GLY A 103 -19.53 -21.18 9.01
C GLY A 103 -19.45 -21.66 7.56
N ASP A 104 -18.97 -20.84 6.64
CA ASP A 104 -18.83 -21.19 5.23
C ASP A 104 -17.39 -21.61 4.90
N VAL A 105 -17.02 -22.81 5.32
CA VAL A 105 -15.66 -23.36 5.13
C VAL A 105 -15.39 -23.73 3.66
N LEU A 106 -16.43 -24.10 2.91
CA LEU A 106 -16.32 -24.52 1.51
C LEU A 106 -16.68 -23.41 0.51
N CYS A 107 -16.42 -22.17 0.88
CA CYS A 107 -16.75 -20.94 0.15
C CYS A 107 -15.98 -20.74 -1.17
N PHE A 108 -15.44 -21.81 -1.77
CA PHE A 108 -14.60 -21.70 -2.97
C PHE A 108 -15.34 -21.16 -4.19
N ASP A 109 -16.66 -21.38 -4.27
CA ASP A 109 -17.51 -20.92 -5.38
C ASP A 109 -17.75 -19.40 -5.37
N HIS A 110 -17.51 -18.74 -4.22
CA HIS A 110 -17.67 -17.28 -4.05
C HIS A 110 -16.53 -16.66 -3.25
N LEU A 111 -15.37 -17.31 -3.27
CA LEU A 111 -14.16 -16.77 -2.64
C LEU A 111 -13.65 -15.57 -3.43
N ARG A 112 -13.56 -14.40 -2.81
CA ARG A 112 -12.97 -13.21 -3.43
C ARG A 112 -11.50 -13.47 -3.81
N LEU A 113 -11.18 -13.34 -5.12
CA LEU A 113 -9.85 -13.61 -5.65
C LEU A 113 -8.92 -12.40 -5.58
N TRP A 114 -9.46 -11.19 -5.75
CA TRP A 114 -8.70 -9.95 -5.80
C TRP A 114 -8.81 -9.19 -4.48
N ALA A 115 -7.68 -8.84 -3.90
CA ALA A 115 -7.57 -8.00 -2.71
C ALA A 115 -6.17 -7.34 -2.66
N VAL A 116 -5.94 -6.56 -1.62
CA VAL A 116 -4.72 -5.76 -1.43
C VAL A 116 -3.44 -6.61 -1.56
N LEU A 117 -3.36 -7.78 -0.90
CA LEU A 117 -2.15 -8.61 -0.92
C LEU A 117 -1.91 -9.28 -2.27
N GLN A 118 -2.96 -9.65 -2.99
CA GLN A 118 -2.84 -10.20 -4.34
C GLN A 118 -2.29 -9.15 -5.31
N ARG A 119 -2.78 -7.91 -5.25
CA ARG A 119 -2.23 -6.81 -6.05
C ARG A 119 -0.77 -6.52 -5.69
N ILE A 120 -0.42 -6.49 -4.39
CA ILE A 120 0.97 -6.35 -3.93
C ILE A 120 1.84 -7.47 -4.50
N ALA A 121 1.36 -8.72 -4.46
CA ALA A 121 2.08 -9.89 -4.96
C ALA A 121 2.39 -9.76 -6.45
N LEU A 122 1.39 -9.46 -7.27
CA LEU A 122 1.56 -9.31 -8.72
C LEU A 122 2.50 -8.15 -9.06
N CYS A 123 2.28 -6.97 -8.47
CA CYS A 123 3.14 -5.82 -8.70
C CYS A 123 4.59 -6.09 -8.28
N TYR A 124 4.80 -6.75 -7.11
CA TYR A 124 6.14 -7.16 -6.66
C TYR A 124 6.80 -8.12 -7.65
N GLY A 125 6.08 -9.15 -8.08
CA GLY A 125 6.60 -10.17 -9.01
C GLY A 125 6.99 -9.54 -10.35
N ILE A 126 6.08 -8.78 -10.97
CA ILE A 126 6.29 -8.14 -12.26
C ILE A 126 7.46 -7.15 -12.21
N VAL A 127 7.48 -6.24 -11.22
CA VAL A 127 8.56 -5.24 -11.09
C VAL A 127 9.89 -5.88 -10.75
N SER A 128 9.90 -6.94 -9.93
CA SER A 128 11.16 -7.67 -9.61
C SER A 128 11.71 -8.38 -10.84
N LEU A 129 10.87 -8.99 -11.68
CA LEU A 129 11.31 -9.59 -12.94
C LEU A 129 11.74 -8.53 -13.95
N TYR A 130 10.98 -7.43 -14.08
CA TYR A 130 11.40 -6.28 -14.87
C TYR A 130 12.82 -5.81 -14.49
N ALA A 131 13.10 -5.69 -13.19
CA ALA A 131 14.40 -5.25 -12.69
C ALA A 131 15.56 -6.20 -13.06
N LEU A 132 15.29 -7.50 -13.25
CA LEU A 132 16.31 -8.48 -13.65
C LEU A 132 16.57 -8.53 -15.15
N PHE A 133 15.53 -8.28 -15.98
CA PHE A 133 15.59 -8.53 -17.42
C PHE A 133 15.62 -7.26 -18.26
N CYS A 134 15.14 -6.12 -17.72
CA CYS A 134 15.07 -4.86 -18.45
C CYS A 134 16.15 -3.87 -17.99
N PRO A 135 16.82 -3.15 -18.89
CA PRO A 135 17.76 -2.09 -18.52
C PRO A 135 17.04 -0.96 -17.75
N HIS A 136 17.56 -0.58 -16.59
CA HIS A 136 16.92 0.39 -15.69
C HIS A 136 16.78 1.80 -16.29
N ARG A 137 17.55 2.13 -17.34
CA ARG A 137 17.37 3.38 -18.09
C ARG A 137 15.99 3.52 -18.71
N TYR A 138 15.29 2.40 -18.96
CA TYR A 138 13.94 2.38 -19.52
C TYR A 138 12.83 2.45 -18.46
N THR A 139 13.16 2.56 -17.17
CA THR A 139 12.13 2.58 -16.10
C THR A 139 11.11 3.71 -16.31
N ILE A 140 11.55 4.95 -16.53
CA ILE A 140 10.63 6.07 -16.76
C ILE A 140 9.88 5.94 -18.10
N PRO A 141 10.53 5.64 -19.25
CA PRO A 141 9.80 5.32 -20.47
C PRO A 141 8.73 4.23 -20.27
N THR A 142 9.03 3.15 -19.55
CA THR A 142 8.06 2.08 -19.26
C THR A 142 6.88 2.60 -18.44
N VAL A 143 7.13 3.41 -17.42
CA VAL A 143 6.06 4.05 -16.63
C VAL A 143 5.15 4.89 -17.53
N VAL A 144 5.72 5.73 -18.39
CA VAL A 144 4.95 6.58 -19.30
C VAL A 144 4.10 5.73 -20.24
N VAL A 145 4.68 4.67 -20.84
CA VAL A 145 3.94 3.77 -21.73
C VAL A 145 2.81 3.05 -21.00
N LEU A 146 3.06 2.49 -19.80
CA LEU A 146 2.04 1.81 -19.02
C LEU A 146 0.88 2.74 -18.64
N LEU A 147 1.18 3.97 -18.20
CA LEU A 147 0.15 4.95 -17.85
C LEU A 147 -0.61 5.45 -19.09
N ALA A 148 0.06 5.63 -20.23
CA ALA A 148 -0.58 6.04 -21.47
C ALA A 148 -1.50 4.94 -22.03
N VAL A 149 -1.03 3.68 -22.06
CA VAL A 149 -1.85 2.53 -22.48
C VAL A 149 -3.05 2.37 -21.54
N TYR A 150 -2.84 2.49 -20.24
CA TYR A 150 -3.93 2.37 -19.27
C TYR A 150 -4.93 3.54 -19.39
N ALA A 151 -4.45 4.77 -19.62
CA ALA A 151 -5.32 5.91 -19.92
C ALA A 151 -6.19 5.66 -21.15
N ALA A 152 -5.59 5.11 -22.23
CA ALA A 152 -6.35 4.75 -23.43
C ALA A 152 -7.41 3.67 -23.14
N ILE A 153 -7.09 2.63 -22.36
CA ILE A 153 -8.05 1.61 -21.93
C ILE A 153 -9.21 2.25 -21.17
N LEU A 154 -8.94 3.16 -20.21
CA LEU A 154 -9.96 3.83 -19.43
C LEU A 154 -10.85 4.75 -20.28
N LEU A 155 -10.27 5.51 -21.20
CA LEU A 155 -11.02 6.46 -22.04
C LEU A 155 -11.88 5.74 -23.08
N LEU A 156 -11.33 4.74 -23.75
CA LEU A 156 -12.03 3.97 -24.79
C LEU A 156 -13.05 3.00 -24.20
N GLY A 157 -12.80 2.48 -22.99
CA GLY A 157 -13.62 1.49 -22.33
C GLY A 157 -14.54 2.05 -21.22
N HIS A 158 -14.83 3.35 -21.25
CA HIS A 158 -15.70 4.00 -20.26
C HIS A 158 -15.29 3.76 -18.79
N GLY A 159 -13.98 3.61 -18.53
CA GLY A 159 -13.46 3.25 -17.21
C GLY A 159 -13.75 4.28 -16.10
N TYR A 160 -14.09 5.52 -16.44
CA TYR A 160 -14.49 6.56 -15.49
C TYR A 160 -15.98 6.57 -15.14
N VAL A 161 -16.77 5.74 -15.80
CA VAL A 161 -18.22 5.62 -15.50
C VAL A 161 -18.41 4.64 -14.35
N GLU A 162 -19.16 5.04 -13.33
CA GLU A 162 -19.49 4.20 -12.16
C GLU A 162 -20.70 3.29 -12.46
N ASP A 163 -20.59 2.52 -13.53
CA ASP A 163 -21.59 1.53 -13.92
C ASP A 163 -20.90 0.27 -14.44
N ALA A 164 -21.07 -0.83 -13.73
CA ALA A 164 -20.45 -2.12 -14.08
C ALA A 164 -20.87 -2.64 -15.48
N SER A 165 -22.03 -2.24 -15.98
CA SER A 165 -22.54 -2.70 -17.28
C SER A 165 -21.79 -2.11 -18.49
N VAL A 166 -21.11 -0.96 -18.32
CA VAL A 166 -20.37 -0.27 -19.39
C VAL A 166 -18.89 -0.12 -19.10
N ASN A 167 -18.47 -0.22 -17.83
CA ASN A 167 -17.10 -0.04 -17.42
C ASN A 167 -16.22 -1.23 -17.81
N VAL A 168 -15.19 -0.99 -18.61
CA VAL A 168 -14.30 -2.05 -19.13
C VAL A 168 -13.60 -2.85 -18.02
N LEU A 169 -13.27 -2.22 -16.88
CA LEU A 169 -12.63 -2.92 -15.77
C LEU A 169 -13.58 -3.97 -15.18
N ALA A 170 -14.82 -3.54 -14.90
CA ALA A 170 -15.86 -4.44 -14.40
C ALA A 170 -16.16 -5.55 -15.38
N GLN A 171 -16.30 -5.23 -16.67
CA GLN A 171 -16.61 -6.23 -17.70
C GLN A 171 -15.51 -7.28 -17.84
N VAL A 172 -14.24 -6.87 -17.85
CA VAL A 172 -13.11 -7.81 -17.94
C VAL A 172 -13.05 -8.70 -16.70
N ASP A 173 -13.20 -8.13 -15.51
CA ASP A 173 -13.16 -8.90 -14.28
C ASP A 173 -14.36 -9.87 -14.19
N LEU A 174 -15.57 -9.44 -14.58
CA LEU A 174 -16.76 -10.30 -14.65
C LEU A 174 -16.60 -11.46 -15.63
N GLN A 175 -16.03 -11.21 -16.82
CA GLN A 175 -15.83 -12.24 -17.83
C GLN A 175 -14.80 -13.28 -17.44
N LEU A 176 -13.73 -12.85 -16.74
CA LEU A 176 -12.62 -13.74 -16.38
C LEU A 176 -12.85 -14.51 -15.08
N PHE A 177 -13.53 -13.90 -14.10
CA PHE A 177 -13.60 -14.43 -12.74
C PHE A 177 -15.02 -14.73 -12.27
N GLY A 178 -16.03 -14.18 -12.94
CA GLY A 178 -17.44 -14.27 -12.49
C GLY A 178 -17.73 -13.27 -11.34
N ALA A 179 -19.01 -12.95 -11.16
CA ALA A 179 -19.46 -11.97 -10.16
C ALA A 179 -19.10 -12.39 -8.73
N ASP A 180 -19.24 -13.68 -8.42
CA ASP A 180 -19.10 -14.22 -7.07
C ASP A 180 -17.67 -14.09 -6.50
N HIS A 181 -16.67 -13.92 -7.37
CA HIS A 181 -15.25 -13.80 -6.99
C HIS A 181 -14.75 -12.35 -6.88
N LEU A 182 -15.63 -11.37 -7.09
CA LEU A 182 -15.29 -9.94 -7.09
C LEU A 182 -15.77 -9.21 -5.83
N TYR A 183 -15.37 -7.96 -5.72
CA TYR A 183 -15.78 -7.09 -4.61
C TYR A 183 -17.20 -6.55 -4.82
N HIS A 184 -18.15 -6.97 -3.98
CA HIS A 184 -19.59 -6.66 -4.16
C HIS A 184 -20.01 -5.24 -3.72
N LYS A 185 -19.14 -4.49 -3.03
CA LYS A 185 -19.50 -3.16 -2.48
C LYS A 185 -19.18 -2.00 -3.44
N SER A 186 -18.82 -2.29 -4.71
CA SER A 186 -18.46 -1.28 -5.70
C SER A 186 -18.81 -1.78 -7.10
N ALA A 187 -19.11 -0.86 -8.03
CA ALA A 187 -19.31 -1.18 -9.43
C ALA A 187 -18.07 -1.81 -10.11
N VAL A 188 -16.88 -1.49 -9.61
CA VAL A 188 -15.59 -2.00 -10.08
C VAL A 188 -14.83 -2.56 -8.88
N ASP A 189 -14.18 -3.71 -9.03
CA ASP A 189 -13.25 -4.21 -8.00
C ASP A 189 -12.02 -3.28 -7.93
N PRO A 190 -11.76 -2.61 -6.78
CA PRO A 190 -10.62 -1.69 -6.65
C PRO A 190 -9.27 -2.37 -6.86
N GLU A 191 -9.19 -3.67 -6.64
CA GLU A 191 -8.01 -4.51 -6.85
C GLU A 191 -8.09 -5.38 -8.12
N GLY A 192 -9.02 -5.10 -9.04
CA GLY A 192 -9.24 -5.85 -10.29
C GLY A 192 -8.04 -5.92 -11.22
N LEU A 193 -8.08 -6.84 -12.17
CA LEU A 193 -6.93 -7.23 -13.00
C LEU A 193 -6.34 -6.06 -13.80
N LEU A 194 -7.17 -5.31 -14.54
CA LEU A 194 -6.67 -4.23 -15.40
C LEU A 194 -6.00 -3.10 -14.62
N GLY A 195 -6.49 -2.79 -13.41
CA GLY A 195 -5.87 -1.80 -12.51
C GLY A 195 -4.44 -2.17 -12.09
N THR A 196 -4.03 -3.43 -12.26
CA THR A 196 -2.66 -3.88 -12.01
C THR A 196 -1.66 -3.23 -12.97
N ILE A 197 -2.04 -2.90 -14.21
CA ILE A 197 -1.18 -2.21 -15.19
C ILE A 197 -0.68 -0.87 -14.60
N SER A 198 -1.61 -0.07 -14.13
CA SER A 198 -1.32 1.23 -13.52
C SER A 198 -0.60 1.09 -12.16
N SER A 199 -0.94 0.05 -11.39
CA SER A 199 -0.26 -0.26 -10.13
C SER A 199 1.20 -0.71 -10.33
N VAL A 200 1.52 -1.41 -11.42
CA VAL A 200 2.91 -1.73 -11.80
C VAL A 200 3.69 -0.45 -12.11
N ALA A 201 3.10 0.49 -12.86
CA ALA A 201 3.72 1.80 -13.10
C ALA A 201 3.98 2.56 -11.80
N HIS A 202 3.06 2.48 -10.83
CA HIS A 202 3.20 3.04 -9.50
C HIS A 202 4.44 2.46 -8.76
N VAL A 203 4.57 1.13 -8.74
CA VAL A 203 5.72 0.46 -8.10
C VAL A 203 7.03 0.76 -8.84
N LEU A 204 7.01 0.89 -10.18
CA LEU A 204 8.18 1.30 -10.97
C LEU A 204 8.63 2.73 -10.65
N LEU A 205 7.73 3.66 -10.35
CA LEU A 205 8.09 4.99 -9.85
C LEU A 205 8.80 4.90 -8.49
N GLY A 206 8.30 4.07 -7.59
CA GLY A 206 8.98 3.78 -6.33
C GLY A 206 10.37 3.14 -6.56
N PHE A 207 10.47 2.19 -7.49
CA PHE A 207 11.73 1.56 -7.89
C PHE A 207 12.73 2.58 -8.43
N TYR A 208 12.28 3.52 -9.27
CA TYR A 208 13.11 4.63 -9.76
C TYR A 208 13.60 5.52 -8.62
N CYS A 209 12.76 5.86 -7.65
CA CYS A 209 13.17 6.59 -6.45
C CYS A 209 14.21 5.81 -5.63
N GLY A 210 14.07 4.49 -5.53
CA GLY A 210 15.07 3.61 -4.92
C GLY A 210 16.42 3.67 -5.64
N MET A 211 16.40 3.74 -6.98
CA MET A 211 17.60 3.92 -7.79
C MET A 211 18.27 5.27 -7.51
N LEU A 212 17.50 6.36 -7.48
CA LEU A 212 18.02 7.69 -7.15
C LEU A 212 18.66 7.74 -5.76
N ILE A 213 18.00 7.17 -4.75
CA ILE A 213 18.53 7.07 -3.38
C ILE A 213 19.88 6.33 -3.36
N ARG A 214 20.03 5.29 -4.16
CA ARG A 214 21.25 4.49 -4.19
C ARG A 214 22.40 5.13 -4.97
N GLN A 215 22.09 5.90 -6.00
CA GLN A 215 23.07 6.56 -6.87
C GLN A 215 23.64 7.85 -6.26
N ARG A 216 22.94 8.47 -5.32
CA ARG A 216 23.40 9.70 -4.64
C ARG A 216 24.27 9.35 -3.44
N GLU A 217 25.32 10.13 -3.23
CA GLU A 217 26.29 9.91 -2.15
C GLU A 217 25.79 10.47 -0.82
N THR A 218 25.41 11.74 -0.80
CA THR A 218 25.00 12.42 0.42
C THR A 218 23.49 12.38 0.66
N VAL A 219 23.07 12.53 1.91
CA VAL A 219 21.65 12.54 2.28
C VAL A 219 20.94 13.73 1.64
N GLU A 220 21.57 14.88 1.59
CA GLU A 220 21.03 16.10 0.96
C GLU A 220 20.72 15.87 -0.52
N GLN A 221 21.64 15.24 -1.27
CA GLN A 221 21.43 14.91 -2.68
C GLN A 221 20.26 13.96 -2.86
N LYS A 222 20.07 12.98 -1.97
CA LYS A 222 18.91 12.06 -1.98
C LYS A 222 17.61 12.81 -1.73
N VAL A 223 17.60 13.69 -0.72
CA VAL A 223 16.45 14.53 -0.36
C VAL A 223 16.05 15.41 -1.55
N ILE A 224 17.02 16.12 -2.16
CA ILE A 224 16.76 16.99 -3.33
C ILE A 224 16.20 16.17 -4.49
N ALA A 225 16.80 15.00 -4.80
CA ALA A 225 16.35 14.16 -5.89
C ALA A 225 14.90 13.67 -5.70
N LEU A 226 14.56 13.21 -4.48
CA LEU A 226 13.19 12.79 -4.16
C LEU A 226 12.21 13.95 -4.17
N PHE A 227 12.63 15.12 -3.67
CA PHE A 227 11.79 16.33 -3.68
C PHE A 227 11.46 16.76 -5.12
N VAL A 228 12.45 16.78 -6.02
CA VAL A 228 12.24 17.15 -7.43
C VAL A 228 11.30 16.17 -8.11
N VAL A 229 11.55 14.85 -7.98
CA VAL A 229 10.66 13.83 -8.56
C VAL A 229 9.27 13.93 -7.95
N GLY A 230 9.17 14.11 -6.64
CA GLY A 230 7.91 14.25 -5.93
C GLY A 230 7.10 15.46 -6.43
N ALA A 231 7.74 16.63 -6.53
CA ALA A 231 7.11 17.85 -7.03
C ALA A 231 6.64 17.69 -8.49
N LEU A 232 7.47 17.13 -9.37
CA LEU A 232 7.10 16.87 -10.78
C LEU A 232 5.92 15.90 -10.87
N CYS A 233 5.89 14.85 -10.08
CA CYS A 233 4.78 13.89 -10.04
C CYS A 233 3.49 14.55 -9.52
N VAL A 234 3.54 15.35 -8.45
CA VAL A 234 2.36 16.06 -7.93
C VAL A 234 1.82 17.05 -8.97
N ILE A 235 2.68 17.88 -9.54
CA ILE A 235 2.27 18.84 -10.59
C ILE A 235 1.70 18.09 -11.80
N GLY A 236 2.40 17.06 -12.28
CA GLY A 236 1.93 16.25 -13.40
C GLY A 236 0.60 15.55 -13.12
N GLY A 237 0.43 14.97 -11.94
CA GLY A 237 -0.82 14.33 -11.49
C GLY A 237 -1.97 15.34 -11.38
N TYR A 238 -1.70 16.52 -10.83
CA TYR A 238 -2.67 17.61 -10.74
C TYR A 238 -3.12 18.09 -12.13
N LEU A 239 -2.18 18.39 -13.02
CA LEU A 239 -2.52 18.84 -14.38
C LEU A 239 -3.26 17.74 -15.15
N LEU A 240 -2.83 16.49 -15.02
CA LEU A 240 -3.49 15.36 -15.69
C LEU A 240 -4.91 15.11 -15.15
N SER A 241 -5.20 15.48 -13.92
CA SER A 241 -6.50 15.27 -13.29
C SER A 241 -7.64 16.08 -13.94
N TYR A 242 -7.34 17.12 -14.71
CA TYR A 242 -8.34 17.87 -15.46
C TYR A 242 -8.93 17.06 -16.64
N GLY A 243 -8.16 16.14 -17.22
CA GLY A 243 -8.64 15.25 -18.29
C GLY A 243 -8.88 13.81 -17.83
N LEU A 244 -8.17 13.37 -16.79
CA LEU A 244 -8.25 12.03 -16.20
C LEU A 244 -8.44 12.19 -14.70
N PRO A 245 -9.67 12.24 -14.17
CA PRO A 245 -9.94 12.49 -12.76
C PRO A 245 -9.17 11.58 -11.81
N LEU A 246 -8.81 12.10 -10.62
CA LEU A 246 -8.22 11.29 -9.56
C LEU A 246 -9.24 10.24 -9.12
N ASN A 247 -8.89 8.98 -9.22
CA ASN A 247 -9.79 7.91 -8.80
C ASN A 247 -8.98 6.68 -8.34
N LYS A 248 -9.15 6.31 -7.07
CA LYS A 248 -8.50 5.17 -6.46
C LYS A 248 -9.06 3.85 -6.96
N ARG A 249 -10.40 3.76 -7.15
CA ARG A 249 -11.06 2.49 -7.48
C ARG A 249 -10.63 1.93 -8.83
N ILE A 250 -10.35 2.82 -9.78
CA ILE A 250 -9.81 2.46 -11.09
C ILE A 250 -8.30 2.63 -11.20
N TRP A 251 -7.63 3.10 -10.12
CA TRP A 251 -6.19 3.36 -10.09
C TRP A 251 -5.72 4.27 -11.22
N SER A 252 -6.41 5.42 -11.40
CA SER A 252 -6.21 6.31 -12.54
C SER A 252 -4.77 6.81 -12.68
N PRO A 253 -4.28 7.13 -13.91
CA PRO A 253 -2.93 7.64 -14.14
C PRO A 253 -2.59 8.90 -13.35
N SER A 254 -3.54 9.84 -13.25
CA SER A 254 -3.42 11.04 -12.42
C SER A 254 -3.25 10.71 -10.94
N TYR A 255 -4.01 9.74 -10.44
CA TYR A 255 -3.92 9.25 -9.07
C TYR A 255 -2.56 8.60 -8.78
N VAL A 256 -2.00 7.82 -9.72
CA VAL A 256 -0.65 7.25 -9.59
C VAL A 256 0.40 8.35 -9.44
N LEU A 257 0.39 9.35 -10.32
CA LEU A 257 1.36 10.44 -10.24
C LEU A 257 1.20 11.25 -8.95
N MET A 258 -0.03 11.62 -8.59
CA MET A 258 -0.31 12.38 -7.38
C MET A 258 0.19 11.65 -6.12
N THR A 259 -0.18 10.37 -5.98
CA THR A 259 0.16 9.61 -4.76
C THR A 259 1.63 9.22 -4.69
N CYS A 260 2.28 8.87 -5.82
CA CYS A 260 3.73 8.68 -5.88
C CYS A 260 4.48 9.96 -5.54
N GLY A 261 4.00 11.12 -6.04
CA GLY A 261 4.58 12.40 -5.75
C GLY A 261 4.52 12.74 -4.27
N LEU A 262 3.34 12.60 -3.65
CA LEU A 262 3.17 12.82 -2.21
C LEU A 262 4.01 11.85 -1.37
N ALA A 263 4.11 10.57 -1.76
CA ALA A 263 4.95 9.60 -1.08
C ALA A 263 6.45 9.95 -1.17
N ALA A 264 6.92 10.41 -2.34
CA ALA A 264 8.31 10.84 -2.52
C ALA A 264 8.64 12.11 -1.70
N LEU A 265 7.72 13.09 -1.66
CA LEU A 265 7.86 14.28 -0.82
C LEU A 265 7.89 13.92 0.67
N LEU A 266 6.99 13.05 1.13
CA LEU A 266 6.99 12.61 2.52
C LEU A 266 8.27 11.82 2.86
N GLN A 267 8.76 10.96 1.96
CA GLN A 267 10.04 10.28 2.16
C GLN A 267 11.21 11.29 2.23
N ALA A 268 11.23 12.30 1.38
CA ALA A 268 12.25 13.36 1.42
C ALA A 268 12.22 14.12 2.76
N LEU A 269 11.03 14.50 3.24
CA LEU A 269 10.83 15.16 4.55
C LEU A 269 11.31 14.27 5.70
N LEU A 270 10.97 13.00 5.70
CA LEU A 270 11.42 12.05 6.73
C LEU A 270 12.94 11.83 6.68
N MET A 271 13.55 11.76 5.49
CA MET A 271 15.02 11.71 5.37
C MET A 271 15.67 12.96 5.92
N CYS A 272 15.12 14.13 5.63
CA CYS A 272 15.59 15.38 6.18
C CYS A 272 15.51 15.39 7.72
N ALA A 273 14.34 15.05 8.27
CA ALA A 273 14.12 15.10 9.72
C ALA A 273 14.85 14.00 10.51
N ILE A 274 15.09 12.83 9.90
CA ILE A 274 15.58 11.65 10.61
C ILE A 274 17.03 11.34 10.26
N ASP A 275 17.37 11.33 8.97
CA ASP A 275 18.69 10.88 8.50
C ASP A 275 19.68 12.06 8.44
N LEU A 276 19.20 13.32 8.25
CA LEU A 276 20.04 14.53 8.18
C LEU A 276 20.19 15.22 9.54
N TYR A 277 19.07 15.48 10.26
CA TYR A 277 19.06 16.25 11.52
C TYR A 277 18.96 15.38 12.78
N THR A 278 19.62 14.23 12.81
CA THR A 278 19.53 13.24 13.90
C THR A 278 19.99 13.77 15.28
N GLN A 279 20.81 14.81 15.35
CA GLN A 279 21.48 15.25 16.59
C GLN A 279 20.58 16.00 17.60
N GLN A 280 19.36 16.40 17.23
CA GLN A 280 18.47 17.20 18.08
C GLN A 280 17.19 16.46 18.50
N SER A 281 17.24 15.13 18.72
CA SER A 281 16.01 14.40 19.02
C SER A 281 15.63 14.51 20.51
N THR A 282 14.44 15.05 20.78
CA THR A 282 13.80 15.01 22.11
C THR A 282 13.33 13.60 22.46
N ARG A 283 13.04 13.34 23.76
CA ARG A 283 12.46 12.06 24.19
C ARG A 283 11.15 11.73 23.44
N PHE A 284 10.34 12.75 23.18
CA PHE A 284 9.09 12.60 22.44
C PHE A 284 9.33 12.14 21.00
N THR A 285 10.25 12.78 20.27
CA THR A 285 10.60 12.39 18.90
C THR A 285 11.22 10.99 18.84
N GLN A 286 11.99 10.58 19.83
CA GLN A 286 12.53 9.22 19.95
C GLN A 286 11.41 8.18 20.15
N SER A 287 10.44 8.45 21.03
CA SER A 287 9.28 7.57 21.26
C SER A 287 8.44 7.43 20.00
N LEU A 288 8.17 8.53 19.29
CA LEU A 288 7.41 8.52 18.04
C LEU A 288 8.15 7.74 16.93
N ARG A 289 9.47 7.93 16.82
CA ARG A 289 10.31 7.13 15.90
C ARG A 289 10.23 5.65 16.24
N THR A 290 10.33 5.29 17.52
CA THR A 290 10.22 3.88 17.95
C THR A 290 8.85 3.31 17.64
N PHE A 291 7.78 4.06 17.89
CA PHE A 291 6.40 3.64 17.59
C PHE A 291 6.26 3.23 16.13
N PHE A 292 6.59 4.12 15.19
CA PHE A 292 6.47 3.80 13.77
C PHE A 292 7.51 2.78 13.30
N HIS A 293 8.70 2.76 13.90
CA HIS A 293 9.71 1.75 13.55
C HIS A 293 9.25 0.33 13.88
N VAL A 294 8.51 0.13 14.98
CA VAL A 294 7.91 -1.16 15.35
C VAL A 294 7.00 -1.67 14.24
N PHE A 295 6.11 -0.83 13.69
CA PHE A 295 5.29 -1.19 12.54
C PHE A 295 6.12 -1.43 11.28
N GLY A 296 7.13 -0.61 11.04
CA GLY A 296 7.93 -0.67 9.81
C GLY A 296 8.79 -1.92 9.66
N VAL A 297 9.28 -2.49 10.75
CA VAL A 297 10.17 -3.67 10.70
C VAL A 297 9.42 -4.99 10.50
N ASN A 298 8.16 -5.06 10.92
CA ASN A 298 7.28 -6.22 10.77
C ASN A 298 5.99 -5.87 10.00
N ALA A 299 6.09 -4.98 9.02
CA ALA A 299 4.97 -4.37 8.33
C ALA A 299 3.92 -5.37 7.82
N LEU A 300 4.35 -6.40 7.09
CA LEU A 300 3.44 -7.40 6.56
C LEU A 300 2.78 -8.25 7.67
N ALA A 301 3.57 -8.66 8.66
CA ALA A 301 3.06 -9.48 9.76
C ALA A 301 2.00 -8.71 10.56
N LEU A 302 2.23 -7.42 10.81
CA LEU A 302 1.26 -6.59 11.54
C LEU A 302 0.02 -6.27 10.69
N TYR A 303 0.17 -6.09 9.38
CA TYR A 303 -0.98 -5.97 8.49
C TYR A 303 -1.84 -7.23 8.50
N VAL A 304 -1.24 -8.42 8.28
CA VAL A 304 -1.97 -9.70 8.33
C VAL A 304 -2.59 -9.93 9.71
N SER A 305 -1.85 -9.65 10.77
CA SER A 305 -2.36 -9.75 12.15
C SER A 305 -3.58 -8.84 12.37
N SER A 306 -3.56 -7.61 11.84
CA SER A 306 -4.67 -6.68 11.98
C SER A 306 -5.93 -7.16 11.25
N GLU A 307 -5.81 -7.70 10.04
CA GLU A 307 -6.94 -8.25 9.29
C GLU A 307 -7.56 -9.45 10.03
N LEU A 308 -6.73 -10.41 10.45
CA LEU A 308 -7.20 -11.58 11.19
C LEU A 308 -7.85 -11.22 12.54
N LEU A 309 -7.27 -10.25 13.27
CA LEU A 309 -7.84 -9.76 14.52
C LEU A 309 -9.16 -9.03 14.30
N ALA A 310 -9.28 -8.22 13.26
CA ALA A 310 -10.51 -7.52 12.93
C ALA A 310 -11.66 -8.50 12.66
N ILE A 311 -11.40 -9.54 11.87
CA ILE A 311 -12.35 -10.60 11.58
C ILE A 311 -12.73 -11.35 12.86
N LEU A 312 -11.76 -11.79 13.65
CA LEU A 312 -11.99 -12.57 14.87
C LEU A 312 -12.74 -11.77 15.94
N LEU A 313 -12.31 -10.53 16.23
CA LEU A 313 -12.96 -9.67 17.22
C LEU A 313 -14.35 -9.23 16.77
N GLY A 314 -14.57 -9.06 15.46
CA GLY A 314 -15.89 -8.83 14.88
C GLY A 314 -16.82 -10.01 15.10
N TYR A 315 -16.38 -11.22 14.77
CA TYR A 315 -17.12 -12.46 14.97
C TYR A 315 -17.50 -12.70 16.44
N LEU A 316 -16.56 -12.47 17.35
CA LEU A 316 -16.78 -12.63 18.80
C LEU A 316 -17.65 -11.51 19.42
N GLY A 317 -18.07 -10.50 18.66
CA GLY A 317 -18.81 -9.35 19.17
C GLY A 317 -17.99 -8.40 20.05
N VAL A 318 -16.69 -8.64 20.21
CA VAL A 318 -15.80 -7.82 21.04
C VAL A 318 -15.67 -6.42 20.47
N SER A 319 -15.56 -6.30 19.13
CA SER A 319 -15.46 -5.00 18.44
C SER A 319 -16.67 -4.10 18.76
N ALA A 320 -17.88 -4.64 18.68
CA ALA A 320 -19.10 -3.92 19.04
C ALA A 320 -19.12 -3.51 20.52
N SER A 321 -18.81 -4.45 21.43
CA SER A 321 -18.81 -4.19 22.88
C SER A 321 -17.80 -3.11 23.28
N VAL A 322 -16.59 -3.14 22.70
CA VAL A 322 -15.55 -2.11 22.96
C VAL A 322 -15.98 -0.76 22.40
N TYR A 323 -16.55 -0.71 21.18
CA TYR A 323 -17.05 0.53 20.60
C TYR A 323 -18.17 1.13 21.46
N GLU A 324 -19.15 0.33 21.90
CA GLU A 324 -20.23 0.76 22.78
C GLU A 324 -19.69 1.35 24.11
N ALA A 325 -18.72 0.65 24.73
CA ALA A 325 -18.07 1.15 25.93
C ALA A 325 -17.36 2.50 25.71
N ILE A 326 -16.70 2.70 24.57
CA ILE A 326 -16.10 3.97 24.19
C ILE A 326 -17.19 5.04 23.95
N HIS A 327 -18.27 4.68 23.26
CA HIS A 327 -19.35 5.59 22.93
C HIS A 327 -20.13 6.08 24.18
N THR A 328 -20.22 5.28 25.24
CA THR A 328 -20.81 5.75 26.52
C THR A 328 -20.02 6.89 27.15
N VAL A 329 -18.70 6.98 26.87
CA VAL A 329 -17.82 8.03 27.40
C VAL A 329 -17.68 9.18 26.38
N ILE A 330 -17.60 8.86 25.10
CA ILE A 330 -17.40 9.79 23.98
C ILE A 330 -18.67 9.83 23.14
N ALA A 331 -19.60 10.74 23.50
CA ALA A 331 -20.92 10.81 22.90
C ALA A 331 -20.94 11.07 21.37
N PRO A 332 -20.09 11.90 20.73
CA PRO A 332 -20.12 12.09 19.29
C PRO A 332 -19.63 10.85 18.55
N LEU A 333 -20.47 10.24 17.69
CA LEU A 333 -20.22 8.99 16.96
C LEU A 333 -18.88 8.97 16.22
N LYS A 334 -18.53 10.02 15.48
CA LYS A 334 -17.27 10.13 14.72
C LYS A 334 -16.03 10.10 15.61
N TRP A 335 -16.11 10.71 16.80
CA TRP A 335 -15.02 10.68 17.78
C TRP A 335 -14.89 9.31 18.48
N ALA A 336 -16.01 8.65 18.75
CA ALA A 336 -16.03 7.30 19.27
C ALA A 336 -15.41 6.31 18.28
N SER A 337 -15.76 6.43 16.98
CA SER A 337 -15.16 5.66 15.89
C SER A 337 -13.65 5.86 15.78
N LEU A 338 -13.18 7.11 15.82
CA LEU A 338 -11.75 7.43 15.83
C LEU A 338 -11.04 6.85 17.05
N ALA A 339 -11.62 6.98 18.23
CA ALA A 339 -11.05 6.41 19.47
C ALA A 339 -10.94 4.90 19.39
N TYR A 340 -11.96 4.20 18.84
CA TYR A 340 -11.91 2.77 18.58
C TYR A 340 -10.81 2.40 17.60
N ALA A 341 -10.68 3.13 16.46
CA ALA A 341 -9.63 2.88 15.49
C ALA A 341 -8.22 3.08 16.09
N LEU A 342 -8.03 4.12 16.92
CA LEU A 342 -6.77 4.33 17.65
C LEU A 342 -6.50 3.22 18.69
N TYR A 343 -7.53 2.75 19.41
CA TYR A 343 -7.40 1.58 20.27
C TYR A 343 -6.90 0.37 19.49
N PHE A 344 -7.46 0.12 18.29
CA PHE A 344 -7.05 -1.00 17.46
C PHE A 344 -5.61 -0.89 16.96
N VAL A 345 -5.16 0.33 16.62
CA VAL A 345 -3.74 0.62 16.31
C VAL A 345 -2.84 0.31 17.49
N LEU A 346 -3.24 0.74 18.71
CA LEU A 346 -2.46 0.48 19.94
C LEU A 346 -2.41 -1.02 20.28
N LEU A 347 -3.50 -1.76 20.07
CA LEU A 347 -3.52 -3.22 20.23
C LEU A 347 -2.48 -3.89 19.32
N ASN A 348 -2.47 -3.52 18.03
CA ASN A 348 -1.49 -4.02 17.06
C ASN A 348 -0.07 -3.54 17.36
N PHE A 349 0.10 -2.32 17.88
CA PHE A 349 1.38 -1.85 18.39
C PHE A 349 1.91 -2.75 19.51
N GLY A 350 1.06 -3.15 20.46
CA GLY A 350 1.44 -4.07 21.55
C GLY A 350 2.01 -5.39 21.02
N ILE A 351 1.35 -5.99 20.01
CA ILE A 351 1.83 -7.20 19.32
C ILE A 351 3.19 -6.95 18.67
N GLY A 352 3.27 -5.86 17.88
CA GLY A 352 4.49 -5.47 17.18
C GLY A 352 5.65 -5.16 18.13
N TYR A 353 5.36 -4.53 19.28
CA TYR A 353 6.35 -4.19 20.27
C TYR A 353 6.96 -5.44 20.96
N VAL A 354 6.14 -6.46 21.22
CA VAL A 354 6.63 -7.76 21.74
C VAL A 354 7.59 -8.41 20.74
N LEU A 355 7.21 -8.45 19.44
CA LEU A 355 8.08 -8.97 18.38
C LEU A 355 9.38 -8.16 18.27
N TYR A 356 9.27 -6.84 18.31
CA TYR A 356 10.41 -5.93 18.25
C TYR A 356 11.38 -6.14 19.43
N ARG A 357 10.87 -6.22 20.66
CA ARG A 357 11.68 -6.47 21.88
C ARG A 357 12.38 -7.81 21.82
N LYS A 358 11.71 -8.85 21.30
CA LYS A 358 12.29 -10.18 21.12
C LYS A 358 13.17 -10.30 19.87
N LYS A 359 13.36 -9.22 19.10
CA LYS A 359 14.12 -9.18 17.83
C LYS A 359 13.63 -10.20 16.79
N ILE A 360 12.33 -10.50 16.82
CA ILE A 360 11.68 -11.38 15.84
C ILE A 360 11.24 -10.53 14.65
N TYR A 361 11.83 -10.80 13.48
CA TYR A 361 11.54 -10.12 12.22
C TYR A 361 10.98 -11.13 11.23
N ILE A 362 9.68 -11.08 11.01
CA ILE A 362 8.98 -11.98 10.09
C ILE A 362 9.16 -11.42 8.67
N LYS A 363 9.93 -12.14 7.85
CA LYS A 363 10.21 -11.78 6.45
C LYS A 363 9.79 -12.92 5.55
N LEU A 364 9.10 -12.59 4.45
CA LEU A 364 8.83 -13.53 3.36
C LEU A 364 9.96 -13.55 2.33
#